data_5d0f2396b5ea4663008753d58a899dbe
#
_entry.id   5d0f2396b5ea4663008753d58a899dbe
#
_cell.length_a   1.000
_cell.length_b   1.000
_cell.length_c   1.000
_cell.angle_alpha   90.00
_cell.angle_beta   90.00
_cell.angle_gamma   90.00
#
_symmetry.space_group_name_H-M   'P 1'
#
loop_
_entity.id
_entity.type
_entity.pdbx_description
1 polymer ?
#
loop_
_entity_poly.entity_id
_entity_poly.type
_entity_poly.pdbx_seq_one_letter_code
_entity_poly.pdbx_strand_id
1 'polypeptide(L)'
;MKRLILMLIVGAMLFALLSCSGKNNAPDGKTYTDNYVYTMWKTSDTSTYTLYRINVLSATGTPVCPDPLCGHDTNECPFYGINTEGSGIVGSGIYYLRGSVPMQHCRQVCRFDLESGKLAILYENSAATIAKLFVFDDYVYFLELVGDGKESPTYTFRLMRYGIHDGKTADLGNTGAAKNTDIYACVDGRLYWEDHDSASCFSTDTDGRNRVDGDRLSDRTRSGNYSVMIENVQPADREYINMYTCNVVSKDLTTGETQTIIRNNPSFPMVYDGKVFYYRFQEEPLLIGYIVDEESNERKQIFDARGTKLYICDFDGQNDRLLCDIAGSGYLFGITNSMLWSSGNGEYYCTTLISYRQSEDGQTVERGNNAIVVINIKTGSYKIADME
;
A
#
# COMPACT_ATOMS: atom_id res chain seq x y z
N MET A 1 25.50 -5.82 -3.24
CA MET A 1 24.58 -4.76 -3.67
C MET A 1 23.33 -5.29 -4.42
N LYS A 2 23.45 -6.09 -5.50
CA LYS A 2 22.28 -6.59 -6.27
C LYS A 2 21.23 -7.37 -5.44
N ARG A 3 21.65 -8.18 -4.46
CA ARG A 3 20.69 -8.90 -3.58
C ARG A 3 19.99 -8.01 -2.54
N LEU A 4 20.62 -6.92 -2.13
CA LEU A 4 20.05 -5.98 -1.17
C LEU A 4 18.94 -5.12 -1.80
N ILE A 5 19.13 -4.72 -3.06
CA ILE A 5 18.12 -3.97 -3.84
C ILE A 5 16.91 -4.86 -4.13
N LEU A 6 17.14 -6.15 -4.39
CA LEU A 6 16.08 -7.12 -4.64
C LEU A 6 15.19 -7.33 -3.40
N MET A 7 15.78 -7.40 -2.20
CA MET A 7 15.04 -7.55 -0.94
C MET A 7 14.23 -6.29 -0.57
N LEU A 8 14.78 -5.10 -0.81
CA LEU A 8 14.05 -3.83 -0.59
C LEU A 8 12.83 -3.69 -1.51
N ILE A 9 12.92 -4.15 -2.75
CA ILE A 9 11.81 -4.11 -3.71
C ILE A 9 10.73 -5.13 -3.33
N VAL A 10 11.11 -6.34 -2.91
CA VAL A 10 10.15 -7.37 -2.47
C VAL A 10 9.44 -6.94 -1.17
N GLY A 11 10.15 -6.31 -0.23
CA GLY A 11 9.55 -5.77 0.99
C GLY A 11 8.50 -4.70 0.69
N ALA A 12 8.81 -3.74 -0.16
CA ALA A 12 7.87 -2.66 -0.54
C ALA A 12 6.64 -3.18 -1.31
N MET A 13 6.77 -4.31 -2.02
CA MET A 13 5.66 -4.87 -2.82
C MET A 13 4.71 -5.75 -2.01
N LEU A 14 5.16 -6.36 -0.91
CA LEU A 14 4.27 -7.10 0.01
C LEU A 14 3.27 -6.18 0.74
N PHE A 15 3.57 -4.89 0.89
CA PHE A 15 2.64 -3.89 1.42
C PHE A 15 1.37 -3.71 0.58
N ALA A 16 1.41 -3.99 -0.71
CA ALA A 16 0.24 -3.84 -1.60
C ALA A 16 -0.91 -4.81 -1.28
N LEU A 17 -0.66 -5.86 -0.52
CA LEU A 17 -1.68 -6.83 -0.11
C LEU A 17 -2.34 -6.48 1.24
N LEU A 18 -1.86 -5.44 1.91
CA LEU A 18 -2.29 -5.09 3.28
C LEU A 18 -3.44 -4.08 3.35
N SER A 19 -4.10 -3.73 2.25
CA SER A 19 -5.37 -3.03 2.38
C SER A 19 -6.42 -4.02 2.89
N CYS A 20 -6.36 -4.31 4.19
CA CYS A 20 -7.44 -4.99 4.88
C CYS A 20 -8.70 -4.15 4.70
N SER A 21 -9.64 -4.66 3.93
CA SER A 21 -10.98 -4.10 3.84
C SER A 21 -11.77 -4.45 5.12
N GLY A 22 -11.39 -3.86 6.24
CA GLY A 22 -12.30 -3.72 7.35
C GLY A 22 -13.48 -2.88 6.83
N LYS A 23 -14.69 -3.37 6.87
CA LYS A 23 -15.88 -2.54 6.68
C LYS A 23 -15.91 -1.54 7.82
N ASN A 24 -15.38 -0.35 7.59
CA ASN A 24 -15.44 0.76 8.53
C ASN A 24 -16.88 1.27 8.58
N ASN A 25 -17.73 0.63 9.36
CA ASN A 25 -19.07 1.12 9.64
C ASN A 25 -18.96 2.22 10.71
N ALA A 26 -19.23 3.45 10.32
CA ALA A 26 -19.52 4.49 11.29
C ALA A 26 -20.72 4.08 12.16
N PRO A 27 -20.81 4.55 13.42
CA PRO A 27 -21.90 4.20 14.32
C PRO A 27 -23.32 4.49 13.80
N ASP A 28 -23.44 5.35 12.80
CA ASP A 28 -24.69 5.72 12.12
C ASP A 28 -24.88 5.02 10.77
N GLY A 29 -24.02 4.04 10.43
CA GLY A 29 -24.04 3.33 9.15
C GLY A 29 -23.54 4.15 7.96
N LYS A 30 -23.07 5.40 8.16
CA LYS A 30 -22.39 6.17 7.11
C LYS A 30 -20.91 5.86 7.11
N THR A 31 -20.38 5.48 5.96
CA THR A 31 -18.94 5.36 5.75
C THR A 31 -18.44 6.65 5.10
N TYR A 32 -17.48 7.32 5.72
CA TYR A 32 -16.85 8.54 5.17
C TYR A 32 -16.17 8.29 3.84
N THR A 33 -16.03 7.03 3.48
CA THR A 33 -15.38 6.55 2.27
C THR A 33 -16.34 6.21 1.14
N ASP A 34 -17.66 6.26 1.33
CA ASP A 34 -18.63 5.75 0.34
C ASP A 34 -18.48 6.35 -1.06
N ASN A 35 -18.07 7.62 -1.15
CA ASN A 35 -17.86 8.30 -2.42
C ASN A 35 -16.44 8.84 -2.58
N TYR A 36 -15.52 8.49 -1.68
CA TYR A 36 -14.17 9.03 -1.69
C TYR A 36 -13.12 7.94 -1.50
N VAL A 37 -12.03 8.11 -2.23
CA VAL A 37 -10.76 7.41 -2.01
C VAL A 37 -9.73 8.42 -1.54
N TYR A 38 -8.91 8.03 -0.59
CA TYR A 38 -7.86 8.87 -0.05
C TYR A 38 -6.50 8.35 -0.49
N THR A 39 -5.62 9.25 -0.90
CA THR A 39 -4.28 8.91 -1.34
C THR A 39 -3.28 10.01 -1.01
N MET A 40 -2.03 9.63 -0.82
CA MET A 40 -0.93 10.59 -0.78
C MET A 40 -0.53 10.91 -2.21
N TRP A 41 -0.57 12.19 -2.54
CA TRP A 41 -0.25 12.68 -3.88
C TRP A 41 0.80 13.77 -3.83
N LYS A 42 1.67 13.78 -4.83
CA LYS A 42 2.66 14.83 -5.04
C LYS A 42 2.28 15.57 -6.30
N THR A 43 1.98 16.87 -6.16
CA THR A 43 1.78 17.73 -7.31
C THR A 43 3.12 18.03 -7.97
N SER A 44 3.11 18.36 -9.26
CA SER A 44 4.32 18.71 -10.04
C SER A 44 5.10 19.87 -9.44
N ASP A 45 4.40 20.77 -8.77
CA ASP A 45 4.96 22.03 -8.28
C ASP A 45 5.48 21.96 -6.84
N THR A 46 5.23 20.86 -6.13
CA THR A 46 5.68 20.67 -4.75
C THR A 46 6.64 19.50 -4.63
N SER A 47 7.66 19.65 -3.77
CA SER A 47 8.54 18.53 -3.41
C SER A 47 7.92 17.60 -2.38
N THR A 48 6.77 17.95 -1.83
CA THR A 48 6.12 17.29 -0.69
C THR A 48 4.87 16.54 -1.12
N TYR A 49 4.63 15.39 -0.48
CA TYR A 49 3.36 14.68 -0.60
C TYR A 49 2.33 15.34 0.31
N THR A 50 1.10 15.45 -0.17
CA THR A 50 -0.06 15.81 0.65
C THR A 50 -1.17 14.81 0.50
N LEU A 51 -2.11 14.82 1.42
CA LEU A 51 -3.27 13.93 1.37
C LEU A 51 -4.34 14.51 0.45
N TYR A 52 -4.76 13.71 -0.51
CA TYR A 52 -5.87 13.99 -1.42
C TYR A 52 -7.06 13.07 -1.14
N ARG A 53 -8.23 13.59 -1.37
CA ARG A 53 -9.47 12.80 -1.54
C ARG A 53 -9.90 12.85 -3.00
N ILE A 54 -10.30 11.71 -3.54
CA ILE A 54 -10.79 11.57 -4.90
C ILE A 54 -12.26 11.19 -4.81
N ASN A 55 -13.12 12.01 -5.37
CA ASN A 55 -14.54 11.65 -5.52
C ASN A 55 -14.67 10.61 -6.62
N VAL A 56 -15.14 9.40 -6.28
CA VAL A 56 -15.20 8.29 -7.24
C VAL A 56 -16.26 8.47 -8.32
N LEU A 57 -17.25 9.32 -8.12
CA LEU A 57 -18.32 9.59 -9.10
C LEU A 57 -17.84 10.59 -10.16
N SER A 58 -17.20 11.68 -9.76
CA SER A 58 -16.68 12.71 -10.67
C SER A 58 -15.29 12.39 -11.19
N ALA A 59 -14.51 11.61 -10.45
CA ALA A 59 -13.08 11.41 -10.60
C ALA A 59 -12.28 12.73 -10.47
N THR A 60 -12.65 13.55 -9.48
CA THR A 60 -11.95 14.79 -9.15
C THR A 60 -11.22 14.61 -7.83
N GLY A 61 -9.92 14.86 -7.83
CA GLY A 61 -9.08 14.84 -6.64
C GLY A 61 -8.91 16.25 -6.07
N THR A 62 -9.08 16.39 -4.78
CA THR A 62 -8.87 17.65 -4.06
C THR A 62 -8.02 17.42 -2.81
N PRO A 63 -7.15 18.37 -2.43
CA PRO A 63 -6.44 18.28 -1.15
C PRO A 63 -7.42 18.15 0.02
N VAL A 64 -7.06 17.34 1.00
CA VAL A 64 -7.84 17.19 2.26
C VAL A 64 -7.59 18.34 3.22
N CYS A 65 -6.50 19.10 3.02
CA CYS A 65 -6.19 20.25 3.85
C CYS A 65 -7.36 21.25 3.87
N PRO A 66 -7.82 21.67 5.07
CA PRO A 66 -8.96 22.58 5.18
C PRO A 66 -8.65 24.00 4.71
N ASP A 67 -7.38 24.37 4.62
CA ASP A 67 -6.97 25.67 4.10
C ASP A 67 -6.67 25.59 2.58
N PRO A 68 -7.51 26.18 1.73
CA PRO A 68 -7.33 26.14 0.28
C PRO A 68 -6.12 26.94 -0.22
N LEU A 69 -5.54 27.80 0.63
CA LEU A 69 -4.35 28.59 0.30
C LEU A 69 -3.07 27.97 0.88
N CYS A 70 -3.17 26.82 1.51
CA CYS A 70 -2.05 26.15 2.13
C CYS A 70 -1.07 25.63 1.06
N GLY A 71 0.19 26.08 1.11
CA GLY A 71 1.27 25.54 0.26
C GLY A 71 1.76 24.16 0.69
N HIS A 72 1.24 23.60 1.78
CA HIS A 72 1.64 22.31 2.38
C HIS A 72 3.14 22.21 2.70
N ASP A 73 3.80 23.31 2.94
CA ASP A 73 5.24 23.46 3.12
C ASP A 73 5.65 23.94 4.52
N THR A 74 4.68 24.14 5.42
CA THR A 74 4.91 24.58 6.78
C THR A 74 4.26 23.67 7.84
N ASN A 75 4.74 23.72 9.08
CA ASN A 75 4.21 22.97 10.20
C ASN A 75 2.75 23.31 10.59
N GLU A 76 2.22 24.41 10.05
CA GLU A 76 0.81 24.79 10.26
C GLU A 76 -0.13 23.88 9.47
N CYS A 77 0.34 23.33 8.36
CA CYS A 77 -0.43 22.35 7.59
C CYS A 77 -0.53 21.02 8.36
N PRO A 78 -1.74 20.47 8.58
CA PRO A 78 -1.89 19.16 9.22
C PRO A 78 -1.16 18.03 8.50
N PHE A 79 -0.95 18.17 7.20
CA PHE A 79 -0.35 17.15 6.33
C PHE A 79 1.10 17.44 5.96
N TYR A 80 1.74 18.45 6.53
CA TYR A 80 3.16 18.68 6.35
C TYR A 80 4.00 17.66 7.12
N GLY A 81 5.03 17.12 6.47
CA GLY A 81 5.90 16.12 7.10
C GLY A 81 5.24 14.75 7.33
N ILE A 82 4.17 14.44 6.60
CA ILE A 82 3.58 13.10 6.62
C ILE A 82 4.59 12.06 6.12
N ASN A 83 4.73 11.00 6.91
CA ASN A 83 5.33 9.76 6.44
C ASN A 83 4.23 8.86 5.87
N THR A 84 4.48 8.35 4.67
CA THR A 84 3.56 7.49 3.94
C THR A 84 3.62 6.02 4.38
N GLU A 85 4.60 5.65 5.22
CA GLU A 85 4.73 4.29 5.74
C GLU A 85 3.77 4.08 6.91
N GLY A 86 2.70 3.35 6.65
CA GLY A 86 1.71 3.00 7.64
C GLY A 86 0.76 4.16 7.96
N SER A 87 -0.28 4.28 7.20
CA SER A 87 -1.43 5.15 7.49
C SER A 87 -2.69 4.33 7.29
N GLY A 88 -3.78 4.74 7.92
CA GLY A 88 -5.05 4.03 7.80
C GLY A 88 -6.22 4.90 8.17
N ILE A 89 -7.41 4.44 7.80
CA ILE A 89 -8.68 5.11 8.11
C ILE A 89 -9.52 4.19 8.99
N VAL A 90 -10.00 4.74 10.10
CA VAL A 90 -11.00 4.10 10.95
C VAL A 90 -12.08 5.12 11.29
N GLY A 91 -13.31 4.84 10.93
CA GLY A 91 -14.42 5.80 11.05
C GLY A 91 -14.13 7.09 10.27
N SER A 92 -14.27 8.25 10.93
CA SER A 92 -13.92 9.56 10.38
C SER A 92 -12.44 9.92 10.54
N GLY A 93 -11.64 9.07 11.16
CA GLY A 93 -10.24 9.39 11.51
C GLY A 93 -9.24 8.83 10.51
N ILE A 94 -8.36 9.68 9.99
CA ILE A 94 -7.16 9.29 9.27
C ILE A 94 -6.00 9.30 10.26
N TYR A 95 -5.30 8.17 10.41
CA TYR A 95 -4.16 7.99 11.30
C TYR A 95 -2.88 7.93 10.49
N TYR A 96 -1.86 8.68 10.89
CA TYR A 96 -0.59 8.77 10.18
C TYR A 96 0.57 9.21 11.07
N LEU A 97 1.79 9.00 10.59
CA LEU A 97 2.99 9.54 11.22
C LEU A 97 3.32 10.91 10.68
N ARG A 98 3.78 11.80 11.57
CA ARG A 98 4.23 13.13 11.24
C ARG A 98 5.60 13.41 11.82
N GLY A 99 6.46 14.06 11.05
CA GLY A 99 7.82 14.36 11.46
C GLY A 99 8.33 15.70 10.94
N SER A 100 9.62 15.95 11.22
CA SER A 100 10.33 17.08 10.65
C SER A 100 10.72 16.80 9.19
N VAL A 101 10.75 17.84 8.38
CA VAL A 101 11.29 17.75 7.01
C VAL A 101 12.79 18.06 7.03
N PRO A 102 13.61 17.30 6.28
CA PRO A 102 13.28 16.15 5.45
C PRO A 102 12.90 14.93 6.31
N MET A 103 11.97 14.11 5.84
CA MET A 103 11.19 13.05 6.50
C MET A 103 12.00 11.91 7.17
N GLN A 104 13.11 12.22 7.82
CA GLN A 104 13.99 11.20 8.42
C GLN A 104 13.57 10.76 9.82
N HIS A 105 12.75 11.55 10.52
CA HIS A 105 12.41 11.27 11.93
C HIS A 105 10.97 11.65 12.23
N CYS A 106 10.05 10.71 12.11
CA CYS A 106 8.71 10.90 12.62
C CYS A 106 8.71 10.88 14.15
N ARG A 107 8.02 11.82 14.77
CA ARG A 107 7.95 11.98 16.24
C ARG A 107 6.53 12.02 16.77
N GLN A 108 5.56 12.09 15.87
CA GLN A 108 4.16 12.21 16.22
C GLN A 108 3.34 11.13 15.54
N VAL A 109 2.39 10.58 16.30
CA VAL A 109 1.25 9.82 15.76
C VAL A 109 0.06 10.79 15.78
N CYS A 110 -0.52 11.01 14.62
CA CYS A 110 -1.59 11.98 14.42
C CYS A 110 -2.89 11.30 13.99
N ARG A 111 -4.01 11.93 14.34
CA ARG A 111 -5.33 11.65 13.79
C ARG A 111 -5.89 12.95 13.21
N PHE A 112 -6.26 12.89 11.94
CA PHE A 112 -7.05 13.95 11.32
C PHE A 112 -8.49 13.49 11.20
N ASP A 113 -9.41 14.29 11.72
CA ASP A 113 -10.82 13.99 11.68
C ASP A 113 -11.47 14.61 10.43
N LEU A 114 -11.99 13.75 9.57
CA LEU A 114 -12.55 14.13 8.27
C LEU A 114 -13.84 14.96 8.37
N GLU A 115 -14.59 14.83 9.48
CA GLU A 115 -15.82 15.59 9.68
C GLU A 115 -15.54 17.00 10.15
N SER A 116 -14.71 17.10 11.17
CA SER A 116 -14.44 18.39 11.82
C SER A 116 -13.28 19.16 11.19
N GLY A 117 -12.47 18.50 10.34
CA GLY A 117 -11.25 19.08 9.76
C GLY A 117 -10.15 19.32 10.80
N LYS A 118 -10.19 18.65 11.96
CA LYS A 118 -9.28 18.90 13.07
C LYS A 118 -8.17 17.86 13.16
N LEU A 119 -6.96 18.35 13.37
CA LEU A 119 -5.80 17.55 13.72
C LEU A 119 -5.73 17.33 15.23
N ALA A 120 -5.52 16.08 15.64
CA ALA A 120 -5.16 15.70 17.01
C ALA A 120 -3.81 14.97 17.00
N ILE A 121 -2.90 15.37 17.87
CA ILE A 121 -1.67 14.62 18.15
C ILE A 121 -2.02 13.62 19.25
N LEU A 122 -1.97 12.32 18.90
CA LEU A 122 -2.33 11.23 19.81
C LEU A 122 -1.15 10.81 20.67
N TYR A 123 0.05 10.89 20.11
CA TYR A 123 1.30 10.58 20.78
C TYR A 123 2.43 11.42 20.21
N GLU A 124 3.34 11.84 21.08
CA GLU A 124 4.56 12.56 20.70
C GLU A 124 5.73 12.13 21.57
N ASN A 125 6.88 11.88 20.94
CA ASN A 125 8.12 11.62 21.63
C ASN A 125 9.28 12.33 20.92
N SER A 126 9.80 13.38 21.58
CA SER A 126 10.92 14.16 21.03
C SER A 126 12.27 13.44 21.11
N ALA A 127 12.38 12.41 21.95
CA ALA A 127 13.62 11.67 22.18
C ALA A 127 13.74 10.39 21.33
N ALA A 128 12.66 9.95 20.68
CA ALA A 128 12.64 8.74 19.88
C ALA A 128 12.16 9.01 18.45
N THR A 129 12.44 8.09 17.55
CA THR A 129 11.90 8.07 16.20
C THR A 129 10.80 7.03 16.12
N ILE A 130 9.62 7.42 15.62
CA ILE A 130 8.55 6.49 15.31
C ILE A 130 8.78 5.99 13.89
N ALA A 131 9.04 4.69 13.76
CA ALA A 131 9.49 4.13 12.49
C ALA A 131 8.34 3.64 11.60
N LYS A 132 7.28 3.07 12.21
CA LYS A 132 6.17 2.45 11.49
C LYS A 132 4.86 2.63 12.25
N LEU A 133 3.76 2.63 11.50
CA LEU A 133 2.40 2.70 12.01
C LEU A 133 1.56 1.58 11.40
N PHE A 134 0.70 0.98 12.21
CA PHE A 134 -0.25 -0.05 11.79
C PHE A 134 -1.62 0.27 12.38
N VAL A 135 -2.62 0.40 11.53
CA VAL A 135 -3.96 0.83 11.92
C VAL A 135 -4.93 -0.34 11.78
N PHE A 136 -5.60 -0.71 12.87
CA PHE A 136 -6.64 -1.71 12.94
C PHE A 136 -7.89 -1.12 13.61
N ASP A 137 -9.01 -1.80 13.53
CA ASP A 137 -10.32 -1.24 13.94
C ASP A 137 -10.35 -0.67 15.37
N ASP A 138 -9.71 -1.33 16.33
CA ASP A 138 -9.72 -0.92 17.73
C ASP A 138 -8.46 -0.20 18.17
N TYR A 139 -7.35 -0.37 17.42
CA TYR A 139 -6.03 0.04 17.87
C TYR A 139 -5.15 0.59 16.75
N VAL A 140 -4.34 1.56 17.11
CA VAL A 140 -3.19 2.00 16.32
C VAL A 140 -1.92 1.52 17.01
N TYR A 141 -1.16 0.67 16.33
CA TYR A 141 0.16 0.23 16.79
C TYR A 141 1.24 1.02 16.08
N PHE A 142 2.32 1.29 16.80
CA PHE A 142 3.49 1.93 16.19
C PHE A 142 4.79 1.44 16.83
N LEU A 143 5.84 1.42 16.03
CA LEU A 143 7.17 1.01 16.44
C LEU A 143 8.02 2.24 16.75
N GLU A 144 8.47 2.33 17.97
CA GLU A 144 9.36 3.37 18.45
C GLU A 144 10.81 2.86 18.45
N LEU A 145 11.72 3.60 17.81
CA LEU A 145 13.15 3.30 17.78
C LEU A 145 13.81 4.00 18.97
N VAL A 146 14.33 3.20 19.88
CA VAL A 146 14.97 3.68 21.11
C VAL A 146 16.44 3.30 21.08
N GLY A 147 17.32 4.30 21.19
CA GLY A 147 18.75 4.09 21.33
C GLY A 147 19.14 3.79 22.79
N ASP A 148 20.19 3.02 22.98
CA ASP A 148 20.73 2.67 24.32
C ASP A 148 21.55 3.79 24.96
N GLY A 149 21.62 4.97 24.36
CA GLY A 149 22.29 6.16 24.88
C GLY A 149 23.82 6.14 24.80
N LYS A 150 24.42 5.18 24.12
CA LYS A 150 25.88 5.10 23.94
C LYS A 150 26.37 5.93 22.74
N GLU A 151 27.68 6.18 22.64
CA GLU A 151 28.28 6.90 21.49
C GLU A 151 28.05 6.18 20.14
N SER A 152 27.96 4.85 20.14
CA SER A 152 27.51 4.04 19.01
C SER A 152 26.26 3.31 19.41
N PRO A 153 25.08 3.93 19.26
CA PRO A 153 23.84 3.40 19.83
C PRO A 153 23.40 2.11 19.15
N THR A 154 23.07 1.12 19.97
CA THR A 154 22.27 -0.01 19.54
C THR A 154 20.81 0.39 19.65
N TYR A 155 20.08 0.23 18.55
CA TYR A 155 18.67 0.57 18.53
C TYR A 155 17.81 -0.68 18.77
N THR A 156 16.77 -0.51 19.57
CA THR A 156 15.74 -1.51 19.79
C THR A 156 14.39 -0.93 19.40
N PHE A 157 13.50 -1.79 18.91
CA PHE A 157 12.13 -1.41 18.63
C PHE A 157 11.25 -1.70 19.83
N ARG A 158 10.48 -0.72 20.22
CA ARG A 158 9.46 -0.81 21.26
C ARG A 158 8.10 -0.70 20.62
N LEU A 159 7.22 -1.66 20.89
CA LEU A 159 5.85 -1.61 20.43
C LEU A 159 5.02 -0.73 21.34
N MET A 160 4.37 0.24 20.76
CA MET A 160 3.39 1.09 21.40
C MET A 160 2.01 0.82 20.83
N ARG A 161 0.97 1.01 21.62
CA ARG A 161 -0.42 0.88 21.21
C ARG A 161 -1.23 2.09 21.67
N TYR A 162 -2.03 2.64 20.77
CA TYR A 162 -3.05 3.63 21.07
C TYR A 162 -4.44 3.02 20.88
N GLY A 163 -5.29 3.08 21.89
CA GLY A 163 -6.68 2.62 21.82
C GLY A 163 -7.56 3.69 21.17
N ILE A 164 -8.20 3.35 20.05
CA ILE A 164 -9.02 4.30 19.27
C ILE A 164 -10.24 4.73 20.08
N HIS A 165 -10.83 3.82 20.85
CA HIS A 165 -12.06 4.06 21.60
C HIS A 165 -11.83 4.68 22.98
N ASP A 166 -10.72 4.34 23.65
CA ASP A 166 -10.46 4.81 25.02
C ASP A 166 -9.42 5.93 25.10
N GLY A 167 -8.76 6.24 23.98
CA GLY A 167 -7.78 7.32 23.86
C GLY A 167 -6.49 7.08 24.65
N LYS A 168 -6.21 5.84 25.06
CA LYS A 168 -5.05 5.55 25.93
C LYS A 168 -3.89 4.99 25.12
N THR A 169 -2.69 5.50 25.45
CA THR A 169 -1.44 4.93 24.95
C THR A 169 -0.87 3.94 25.95
N ALA A 170 -0.42 2.79 25.47
CA ALA A 170 0.25 1.77 26.26
C ALA A 170 1.61 1.43 25.65
N ASP A 171 2.62 1.29 26.50
CA ASP A 171 3.92 0.73 26.15
C ASP A 171 3.85 -0.79 26.32
N LEU A 172 3.98 -1.52 25.21
CA LEU A 172 3.93 -2.98 25.20
C LEU A 172 5.35 -3.60 25.25
N GLY A 173 6.36 -2.76 25.29
CA GLY A 173 7.76 -3.18 25.44
C GLY A 173 8.41 -3.70 24.15
N ASN A 174 9.51 -4.43 24.35
CA ASN A 174 10.23 -5.04 23.24
C ASN A 174 9.60 -6.39 22.90
N THR A 175 9.04 -6.51 21.70
CA THR A 175 8.42 -7.75 21.19
C THR A 175 9.41 -8.62 20.39
N GLY A 176 10.67 -8.19 20.28
CA GLY A 176 11.66 -8.82 19.42
C GLY A 176 11.51 -8.43 17.94
N ALA A 177 10.75 -7.35 17.64
CA ALA A 177 10.69 -6.79 16.31
C ALA A 177 12.04 -6.22 15.89
N ALA A 178 12.44 -6.47 14.65
CA ALA A 178 13.62 -5.91 14.00
C ALA A 178 13.23 -4.70 13.12
N LYS A 179 14.23 -4.06 12.52
CA LYS A 179 14.02 -2.87 11.67
C LYS A 179 13.02 -3.09 10.54
N ASN A 180 13.03 -4.28 9.95
CA ASN A 180 12.21 -4.63 8.80
C ASN A 180 11.05 -5.58 9.18
N THR A 181 10.59 -5.50 10.43
CA THR A 181 9.45 -6.27 10.91
C THR A 181 8.17 -5.46 10.76
N ASP A 182 7.13 -6.08 10.24
CA ASP A 182 5.80 -5.49 10.07
C ASP A 182 4.72 -6.30 10.77
N ILE A 183 3.69 -5.61 11.28
CA ILE A 183 2.43 -6.23 11.66
C ILE A 183 1.55 -6.22 10.43
N TYR A 184 1.28 -7.39 9.88
CA TYR A 184 0.50 -7.48 8.65
C TYR A 184 -0.97 -7.87 8.87
N ALA A 185 -1.34 -8.31 10.07
CA ALA A 185 -2.73 -8.62 10.40
C ALA A 185 -2.96 -8.52 11.92
N CYS A 186 -4.22 -8.20 12.27
CA CYS A 186 -4.77 -8.35 13.61
C CYS A 186 -6.06 -9.15 13.50
N VAL A 187 -6.04 -10.42 13.91
CA VAL A 187 -7.17 -11.35 13.76
C VAL A 187 -7.35 -12.13 15.04
N ASP A 188 -8.60 -12.28 15.49
CA ASP A 188 -8.98 -13.04 16.68
C ASP A 188 -8.15 -12.70 17.93
N GLY A 189 -7.85 -11.42 18.12
CA GLY A 189 -7.06 -10.94 19.26
C GLY A 189 -5.57 -11.24 19.19
N ARG A 190 -5.06 -11.58 18.01
CA ARG A 190 -3.64 -11.81 17.77
C ARG A 190 -3.09 -10.88 16.69
N LEU A 191 -1.86 -10.40 16.91
CA LEU A 191 -1.04 -9.68 15.94
C LEU A 191 -0.14 -10.66 15.22
N TYR A 192 -0.13 -10.61 13.89
CA TYR A 192 0.73 -11.43 13.05
C TYR A 192 1.83 -10.58 12.44
N TRP A 193 3.06 -11.04 12.60
CA TRP A 193 4.27 -10.34 12.28
C TRP A 193 5.06 -11.05 11.19
N GLU A 194 5.74 -10.28 10.37
CA GLU A 194 6.72 -10.77 9.40
C GLU A 194 7.99 -9.95 9.48
N ASP A 195 9.11 -10.64 9.61
CA ASP A 195 10.43 -10.04 9.52
C ASP A 195 10.97 -10.29 8.11
N HIS A 196 11.11 -9.22 7.36
CA HIS A 196 11.53 -9.28 5.97
C HIS A 196 13.01 -9.60 5.78
N ASP A 197 13.86 -9.37 6.79
CA ASP A 197 15.29 -9.69 6.72
C ASP A 197 15.54 -11.18 6.86
N SER A 198 14.83 -11.83 7.77
CA SER A 198 14.98 -13.27 8.05
C SER A 198 13.92 -14.14 7.36
N ALA A 199 12.95 -13.51 6.71
CA ALA A 199 11.73 -14.17 6.18
C ALA A 199 11.01 -15.01 7.26
N SER A 200 11.18 -14.67 8.53
CA SER A 200 10.53 -15.31 9.65
C SER A 200 9.19 -14.65 9.98
N CYS A 201 8.27 -15.46 10.47
CA CYS A 201 6.97 -15.00 10.93
C CYS A 201 6.77 -15.40 12.38
N PHE A 202 6.00 -14.62 13.11
CA PHE A 202 5.54 -14.96 14.45
C PHE A 202 4.22 -14.26 14.74
N SER A 203 3.53 -14.68 15.79
CA SER A 203 2.36 -13.98 16.31
C SER A 203 2.51 -13.64 17.77
N THR A 204 1.78 -12.62 18.21
CA THR A 204 1.62 -12.23 19.62
C THR A 204 0.14 -11.98 19.89
N ASP A 205 -0.26 -11.87 21.16
CA ASP A 205 -1.54 -11.26 21.47
C ASP A 205 -1.52 -9.75 21.20
N THR A 206 -2.67 -9.10 21.33
CA THR A 206 -2.80 -7.63 21.12
C THR A 206 -2.03 -6.79 22.13
N ASP A 207 -1.53 -7.40 23.20
CA ASP A 207 -0.65 -6.77 24.20
C ASP A 207 0.85 -7.06 23.92
N GLY A 208 1.18 -7.63 22.77
CA GLY A 208 2.55 -7.94 22.37
C GLY A 208 3.19 -9.11 23.12
N ARG A 209 2.38 -9.89 23.86
CA ARG A 209 2.83 -11.03 24.67
C ARG A 209 2.54 -12.36 23.97
N ASN A 210 2.87 -13.45 24.66
CA ASN A 210 2.53 -14.81 24.18
C ASN A 210 2.98 -15.07 22.74
N ARG A 211 4.25 -14.72 22.47
CA ARG A 211 4.87 -14.90 21.15
C ARG A 211 4.90 -16.36 20.76
N VAL A 212 4.49 -16.65 19.52
CA VAL A 212 4.56 -17.95 18.88
C VAL A 212 5.36 -17.82 17.60
N ASP A 213 6.59 -18.35 17.59
CA ASP A 213 7.46 -18.31 16.41
C ASP A 213 6.98 -19.27 15.33
N GLY A 214 7.16 -18.89 14.06
CA GLY A 214 6.70 -19.66 12.93
C GLY A 214 5.18 -19.59 12.70
N ASP A 215 4.43 -18.93 13.57
CA ASP A 215 3.00 -18.74 13.41
C ASP A 215 2.74 -17.73 12.30
N ARG A 216 2.23 -18.23 11.20
CA ARG A 216 1.91 -17.46 10.01
C ARG A 216 0.42 -17.55 9.75
N LEU A 217 -0.22 -16.39 9.67
CA LEU A 217 -1.57 -16.35 9.16
C LEU A 217 -1.53 -16.76 7.68
N SER A 218 -1.89 -18.00 7.40
CA SER A 218 -1.90 -18.55 6.03
C SER A 218 -2.91 -17.80 5.14
N ASP A 219 -3.89 -17.18 5.77
CA ASP A 219 -5.07 -16.65 5.14
C ASP A 219 -5.08 -15.11 5.27
N ARG A 220 -4.00 -14.46 4.84
CA ARG A 220 -3.83 -12.99 4.93
C ARG A 220 -4.96 -12.22 4.25
N THR A 221 -5.57 -12.83 3.27
CA THR A 221 -6.60 -12.19 2.44
C THR A 221 -7.77 -13.14 2.31
N ARG A 222 -8.81 -12.89 3.11
CA ARG A 222 -10.02 -13.71 3.16
C ARG A 222 -11.22 -13.01 2.59
N SER A 223 -12.08 -13.75 1.91
CA SER A 223 -13.44 -13.35 1.58
C SER A 223 -14.37 -14.57 1.64
N GLY A 224 -15.34 -14.54 2.52
CA GLY A 224 -16.21 -15.70 2.77
C GLY A 224 -15.40 -16.93 3.22
N ASN A 225 -15.56 -18.02 2.51
CA ASN A 225 -14.86 -19.29 2.78
C ASN A 225 -13.54 -19.44 2.02
N TYR A 226 -13.05 -18.40 1.37
CA TYR A 226 -11.84 -18.47 0.56
C TYR A 226 -10.76 -17.53 1.05
N SER A 227 -9.52 -17.95 0.89
CA SER A 227 -8.34 -17.09 0.99
C SER A 227 -7.51 -17.12 -0.29
N VAL A 228 -6.77 -16.06 -0.53
CA VAL A 228 -5.90 -15.93 -1.70
C VAL A 228 -4.45 -15.81 -1.26
N MET A 229 -3.58 -16.59 -1.88
CA MET A 229 -2.13 -16.60 -1.65
C MET A 229 -1.40 -16.35 -2.97
N ILE A 230 -0.16 -15.88 -2.85
CA ILE A 230 0.76 -15.72 -3.98
C ILE A 230 1.85 -16.76 -3.86
N GLU A 231 2.08 -17.49 -4.94
CA GLU A 231 3.10 -18.53 -5.02
C GLU A 231 3.99 -18.36 -6.26
N ASN A 232 5.12 -19.05 -6.26
CA ASN A 232 6.04 -19.11 -7.39
C ASN A 232 6.45 -17.73 -7.92
N VAL A 233 6.82 -16.84 -7.03
CA VAL A 233 7.32 -15.52 -7.41
C VAL A 233 8.68 -15.68 -8.06
N GLN A 234 8.79 -15.27 -9.32
CA GLN A 234 10.03 -15.32 -10.08
C GLN A 234 10.26 -13.97 -10.78
N PRO A 235 11.52 -13.52 -10.89
CA PRO A 235 11.82 -12.36 -11.73
C PRO A 235 11.46 -12.70 -13.17
N ALA A 236 10.83 -11.74 -13.85
CA ALA A 236 10.61 -11.84 -15.29
C ALA A 236 11.93 -11.67 -16.06
N ASP A 237 11.93 -12.01 -17.35
CA ASP A 237 13.08 -11.84 -18.22
C ASP A 237 13.58 -10.38 -18.22
N ARG A 238 14.87 -10.19 -18.48
CA ARG A 238 15.54 -8.88 -18.42
C ARG A 238 15.00 -7.83 -19.39
N GLU A 239 14.22 -8.26 -20.37
CA GLU A 239 13.58 -7.38 -21.35
C GLU A 239 12.36 -6.64 -20.79
N TYR A 240 11.88 -7.05 -19.62
CA TYR A 240 10.73 -6.43 -18.98
C TYR A 240 11.15 -5.54 -17.79
N ILE A 241 10.60 -4.34 -17.76
CA ILE A 241 10.90 -3.40 -16.68
C ILE A 241 10.19 -3.82 -15.38
N ASN A 242 10.97 -3.95 -14.30
CA ASN A 242 10.47 -4.16 -12.92
C ASN A 242 9.42 -5.28 -12.78
N MET A 243 9.61 -6.42 -13.45
CA MET A 243 8.58 -7.43 -13.51
C MET A 243 8.93 -8.68 -12.73
N TYR A 244 7.92 -9.18 -12.07
CA TYR A 244 7.87 -10.51 -11.47
C TYR A 244 6.69 -11.25 -12.07
N THR A 245 6.82 -12.55 -12.19
CA THR A 245 5.70 -13.43 -12.45
C THR A 245 5.32 -14.15 -11.17
N CYS A 246 4.05 -14.38 -10.97
CA CYS A 246 3.56 -15.15 -9.84
C CYS A 246 2.30 -15.93 -10.19
N ASN A 247 2.01 -16.96 -9.42
CA ASN A 247 0.73 -17.61 -9.43
C ASN A 247 -0.15 -17.07 -8.32
N VAL A 248 -1.46 -16.99 -8.56
CA VAL A 248 -2.45 -16.70 -7.54
C VAL A 248 -3.17 -18.00 -7.21
N VAL A 249 -3.14 -18.37 -5.95
CA VAL A 249 -3.72 -19.61 -5.45
C VAL A 249 -4.86 -19.28 -4.51
N SER A 250 -6.01 -19.85 -4.76
CA SER A 250 -7.17 -19.83 -3.87
C SER A 250 -7.14 -21.05 -2.96
N LYS A 251 -7.50 -20.86 -1.70
CA LYS A 251 -7.71 -21.92 -0.72
C LYS A 251 -9.12 -21.86 -0.18
N ASP A 252 -9.85 -22.94 -0.29
CA ASP A 252 -11.12 -23.14 0.42
C ASP A 252 -10.84 -23.43 1.89
N LEU A 253 -11.27 -22.54 2.78
CA LEU A 253 -11.03 -22.61 4.22
C LEU A 253 -11.87 -23.69 4.90
N THR A 254 -12.94 -24.18 4.23
CA THR A 254 -13.81 -25.23 4.75
C THR A 254 -13.21 -26.62 4.49
N THR A 255 -12.69 -26.83 3.28
CA THR A 255 -12.13 -28.13 2.86
C THR A 255 -10.62 -28.20 3.02
N GLY A 256 -9.95 -27.03 3.03
CA GLY A 256 -8.49 -26.91 2.99
C GLY A 256 -7.90 -27.11 1.59
N GLU A 257 -8.73 -27.37 0.58
CA GLU A 257 -8.29 -27.56 -0.79
C GLU A 257 -7.75 -26.26 -1.39
N THR A 258 -6.71 -26.39 -2.22
CA THR A 258 -6.10 -25.26 -2.93
C THR A 258 -6.20 -25.45 -4.44
N GLN A 259 -6.40 -24.33 -5.16
CA GLN A 259 -6.38 -24.33 -6.61
C GLN A 259 -5.67 -23.08 -7.14
N THR A 260 -4.88 -23.22 -8.19
CA THR A 260 -4.29 -22.07 -8.88
C THR A 260 -5.37 -21.43 -9.75
N ILE A 261 -5.77 -20.20 -9.39
CA ILE A 261 -6.79 -19.45 -10.11
C ILE A 261 -6.20 -18.56 -11.21
N ILE A 262 -4.96 -18.08 -11.03
CA ILE A 262 -4.25 -17.30 -12.05
C ILE A 262 -2.82 -17.83 -12.14
N ARG A 263 -2.36 -18.09 -13.37
CA ARG A 263 -0.99 -18.56 -13.64
C ARG A 263 -0.17 -17.47 -14.31
N ASN A 264 1.11 -17.40 -13.95
CA ASN A 264 2.08 -16.49 -14.57
C ASN A 264 1.56 -15.05 -14.68
N ASN A 265 0.97 -14.54 -13.60
CA ASN A 265 0.55 -13.14 -13.55
C ASN A 265 1.79 -12.25 -13.67
N PRO A 266 1.83 -11.27 -14.61
CA PRO A 266 3.01 -10.44 -14.86
C PRO A 266 3.23 -9.33 -13.82
N SER A 267 2.62 -9.43 -12.66
CA SER A 267 2.77 -8.52 -11.53
C SER A 267 2.13 -9.15 -10.30
N PHE A 268 2.25 -8.51 -9.14
CA PHE A 268 1.46 -8.93 -7.98
C PHE A 268 -0.01 -8.59 -8.21
N PRO A 269 -0.93 -9.52 -7.88
CA PRO A 269 -2.36 -9.23 -7.92
C PRO A 269 -2.71 -8.24 -6.80
N MET A 270 -3.76 -7.51 -7.02
CA MET A 270 -4.35 -6.65 -6.01
C MET A 270 -5.65 -7.29 -5.53
N VAL A 271 -5.90 -7.20 -4.24
CA VAL A 271 -7.08 -7.81 -3.64
C VAL A 271 -7.90 -6.74 -2.93
N TYR A 272 -9.17 -6.67 -3.28
CA TYR A 272 -10.09 -5.71 -2.68
C TYR A 272 -11.53 -6.26 -2.71
N ASP A 273 -12.23 -6.14 -1.60
CA ASP A 273 -13.64 -6.50 -1.41
C ASP A 273 -14.01 -7.88 -1.99
N GLY A 274 -13.20 -8.91 -1.67
CA GLY A 274 -13.43 -10.28 -2.13
C GLY A 274 -13.15 -10.52 -3.61
N LYS A 275 -12.50 -9.58 -4.27
CA LYS A 275 -12.10 -9.67 -5.67
C LYS A 275 -10.59 -9.65 -5.81
N VAL A 276 -10.10 -10.34 -6.83
CA VAL A 276 -8.70 -10.34 -7.27
C VAL A 276 -8.60 -9.53 -8.55
N PHE A 277 -7.81 -8.47 -8.53
CA PHE A 277 -7.48 -7.65 -9.70
C PHE A 277 -6.10 -8.03 -10.18
N TYR A 278 -5.95 -8.31 -11.46
CA TYR A 278 -4.71 -8.86 -11.98
C TYR A 278 -4.50 -8.52 -13.45
N TYR A 279 -3.30 -8.81 -13.94
CA TYR A 279 -2.91 -8.62 -15.34
C TYR A 279 -2.72 -9.96 -16.01
N ARG A 280 -2.73 -9.96 -17.35
CA ARG A 280 -2.29 -11.10 -18.15
C ARG A 280 -1.14 -10.67 -19.04
N PHE A 281 -0.19 -11.55 -19.28
CA PHE A 281 0.81 -11.31 -20.31
C PHE A 281 0.10 -11.01 -21.63
N GLN A 282 0.50 -9.89 -22.22
CA GLN A 282 0.03 -9.55 -23.56
C GLN A 282 0.75 -10.47 -24.56
N GLU A 283 0.04 -10.96 -25.57
CA GLU A 283 0.65 -11.70 -26.70
C GLU A 283 1.68 -10.82 -27.42
N GLU A 284 1.39 -9.52 -27.51
CA GLU A 284 2.28 -8.49 -27.99
C GLU A 284 2.55 -7.49 -26.85
N PRO A 285 3.66 -7.64 -26.10
CA PRO A 285 3.97 -6.73 -25.03
C PRO A 285 4.23 -5.32 -25.54
N LEU A 286 3.81 -4.32 -24.79
CA LEU A 286 3.93 -2.93 -25.19
C LEU A 286 5.40 -2.49 -25.09
N LEU A 287 5.99 -2.08 -26.22
CA LEU A 287 7.29 -1.43 -26.24
C LEU A 287 7.18 -0.06 -25.55
N ILE A 288 7.89 0.11 -24.43
CA ILE A 288 7.89 1.35 -23.66
C ILE A 288 9.12 2.21 -23.93
N GLY A 289 10.17 1.66 -24.50
CA GLY A 289 11.38 2.39 -24.86
C GLY A 289 12.58 1.48 -25.04
N TYR A 290 13.76 2.07 -24.88
CA TYR A 290 15.04 1.40 -25.11
C TYR A 290 16.00 1.73 -23.96
N ILE A 291 16.88 0.80 -23.65
CA ILE A 291 18.05 1.02 -22.81
C ILE A 291 19.32 0.64 -23.53
N VAL A 292 20.43 1.27 -23.16
CA VAL A 292 21.75 0.87 -23.63
C VAL A 292 22.33 -0.09 -22.59
N ASP A 293 22.72 -1.26 -23.03
CA ASP A 293 23.37 -2.28 -22.20
C ASP A 293 24.80 -1.82 -21.91
N GLU A 294 25.16 -1.67 -20.64
CA GLU A 294 26.46 -1.15 -20.21
C GLU A 294 27.66 -2.03 -20.62
N GLU A 295 27.43 -3.34 -20.78
CA GLU A 295 28.50 -4.30 -21.12
C GLU A 295 28.74 -4.40 -22.62
N SER A 296 27.66 -4.45 -23.40
CA SER A 296 27.74 -4.64 -24.86
C SER A 296 27.64 -3.34 -25.64
N ASN A 297 27.21 -2.26 -25.01
CA ASN A 297 26.86 -0.98 -25.66
C ASN A 297 25.78 -1.13 -26.74
N GLU A 298 24.98 -2.18 -26.67
CA GLU A 298 23.88 -2.42 -27.58
C GLU A 298 22.58 -1.82 -27.07
N ARG A 299 21.77 -1.31 -27.98
CA ARG A 299 20.45 -0.76 -27.67
C ARG A 299 19.43 -1.90 -27.59
N LYS A 300 18.87 -2.14 -26.39
CA LYS A 300 17.89 -3.19 -26.13
C LYS A 300 16.49 -2.59 -25.99
N GLN A 301 15.50 -3.28 -26.53
CA GLN A 301 14.10 -2.93 -26.34
C GLN A 301 13.65 -3.30 -24.93
N ILE A 302 12.83 -2.43 -24.34
CA ILE A 302 12.21 -2.66 -23.03
C ILE A 302 10.71 -2.63 -23.19
N PHE A 303 10.08 -3.65 -22.64
CA PHE A 303 8.65 -3.89 -22.74
C PHE A 303 7.96 -3.80 -21.38
N ASP A 304 6.67 -3.47 -21.39
CA ASP A 304 5.76 -3.69 -20.26
C ASP A 304 4.77 -4.80 -20.62
N ALA A 305 4.77 -5.89 -19.87
CA ALA A 305 3.90 -7.03 -20.11
C ALA A 305 2.50 -6.88 -19.49
N ARG A 306 2.29 -5.90 -18.59
CA ARG A 306 0.98 -5.66 -17.99
C ARG A 306 0.02 -5.00 -18.97
N GLY A 307 0.53 -4.06 -19.79
CA GLY A 307 -0.24 -3.35 -20.79
C GLY A 307 -1.34 -2.47 -20.21
N THR A 308 -2.42 -2.36 -20.95
CA THR A 308 -3.56 -1.47 -20.67
C THR A 308 -4.79 -2.19 -20.12
N LYS A 309 -4.73 -3.52 -19.95
CA LYS A 309 -5.88 -4.36 -19.60
C LYS A 309 -5.80 -4.84 -18.15
N LEU A 310 -6.83 -4.53 -17.38
CA LEU A 310 -7.03 -5.02 -16.01
C LEU A 310 -8.14 -6.06 -15.99
N TYR A 311 -7.87 -7.20 -15.39
CA TYR A 311 -8.82 -8.30 -15.21
C TYR A 311 -9.27 -8.40 -13.76
N ILE A 312 -10.41 -9.05 -13.54
CA ILE A 312 -11.00 -9.27 -12.23
C ILE A 312 -11.57 -10.69 -12.16
N CYS A 313 -11.41 -11.36 -11.02
CA CYS A 313 -12.15 -12.57 -10.67
C CYS A 313 -12.50 -12.59 -9.18
N ASP A 314 -13.36 -13.53 -8.81
CA ASP A 314 -13.65 -13.82 -7.41
C ASP A 314 -12.52 -14.63 -6.76
N PHE A 315 -12.54 -14.75 -5.44
CA PHE A 315 -11.52 -15.52 -4.71
C PHE A 315 -11.51 -17.01 -5.05
N ASP A 316 -12.61 -17.55 -5.51
CA ASP A 316 -12.72 -18.93 -6.02
C ASP A 316 -12.32 -19.05 -7.50
N GLY A 317 -11.87 -17.97 -8.13
CA GLY A 317 -11.50 -17.93 -9.54
C GLY A 317 -12.69 -17.81 -10.49
N GLN A 318 -13.92 -17.75 -9.98
CA GLN A 318 -15.09 -17.53 -10.82
C GLN A 318 -15.24 -16.08 -11.26
N ASN A 319 -16.16 -15.83 -12.20
CA ASN A 319 -16.44 -14.51 -12.75
C ASN A 319 -15.21 -13.80 -13.33
N ASP A 320 -14.25 -14.60 -13.81
CA ASP A 320 -13.04 -14.12 -14.47
C ASP A 320 -13.37 -13.39 -15.76
N ARG A 321 -13.02 -12.09 -15.84
CA ARG A 321 -13.33 -11.23 -16.98
C ARG A 321 -12.36 -10.08 -17.11
N LEU A 322 -12.27 -9.53 -18.32
CA LEU A 322 -11.71 -8.19 -18.52
C LEU A 322 -12.58 -7.18 -17.76
N LEU A 323 -11.96 -6.42 -16.85
CA LEU A 323 -12.64 -5.35 -16.13
C LEU A 323 -12.64 -4.07 -16.96
N CYS A 324 -11.46 -3.59 -17.36
CA CYS A 324 -11.36 -2.43 -18.22
C CYS A 324 -10.08 -2.46 -19.08
N ASP A 325 -10.10 -1.69 -20.16
CA ASP A 325 -8.95 -1.44 -21.03
C ASP A 325 -8.76 0.07 -21.17
N ILE A 326 -7.58 0.56 -20.79
CA ILE A 326 -7.21 1.98 -20.86
C ILE A 326 -6.38 2.31 -22.10
N ALA A 327 -6.44 1.47 -23.14
CA ALA A 327 -5.72 1.71 -24.40
C ALA A 327 -6.04 3.11 -24.95
N GLY A 328 -5.00 3.78 -25.46
CA GLY A 328 -5.12 5.16 -25.99
C GLY A 328 -5.07 6.26 -24.93
N SER A 329 -5.05 5.94 -23.64
CA SER A 329 -4.93 6.95 -22.57
C SER A 329 -3.53 7.55 -22.43
N GLY A 330 -2.51 6.92 -23.01
CA GLY A 330 -1.09 7.29 -22.79
C GLY A 330 -0.50 6.74 -21.49
N TYR A 331 -1.26 5.93 -20.76
CA TYR A 331 -0.87 5.35 -19.49
C TYR A 331 -0.91 3.82 -19.52
N LEU A 332 -0.20 3.22 -18.55
CA LEU A 332 -0.23 1.82 -18.20
C LEU A 332 -0.63 1.67 -16.73
N PHE A 333 -1.14 0.53 -16.35
CA PHE A 333 -1.41 0.25 -14.94
C PHE A 333 -0.12 0.23 -14.12
N GLY A 334 -0.12 0.94 -13.00
CA GLY A 334 1.00 1.01 -12.06
C GLY A 334 1.16 -0.27 -11.24
N ILE A 335 2.37 -0.47 -10.69
CA ILE A 335 2.68 -1.66 -9.88
C ILE A 335 2.14 -1.51 -8.44
N THR A 336 1.99 -0.29 -7.97
CA THR A 336 1.76 -0.04 -6.55
C THR A 336 0.41 0.62 -6.32
N ASN A 337 -0.42 -0.06 -5.53
CA ASN A 337 -1.57 0.55 -4.86
C ASN A 337 -1.21 1.09 -3.47
N SER A 338 0.04 1.34 -3.22
CA SER A 338 0.58 1.47 -1.88
C SER A 338 -0.06 2.52 -0.99
N MET A 339 -1.06 3.28 -1.48
CA MET A 339 -1.64 4.37 -0.69
C MET A 339 -3.08 4.71 -1.05
N LEU A 340 -3.81 3.81 -1.69
CA LEU A 340 -5.22 4.03 -1.97
C LEU A 340 -6.07 3.32 -0.92
N TRP A 341 -6.75 4.09 -0.12
CA TRP A 341 -7.82 3.57 0.73
C TRP A 341 -9.11 3.59 -0.08
N SER A 342 -9.73 2.46 -0.18
CA SER A 342 -10.87 2.24 -1.04
C SER A 342 -12.12 3.02 -0.62
N SER A 343 -13.05 3.16 -1.56
CA SER A 343 -14.32 3.85 -1.35
C SER A 343 -15.29 3.17 -0.36
N GLY A 344 -14.97 2.00 0.17
CA GLY A 344 -15.80 1.29 1.16
C GLY A 344 -17.11 0.68 0.66
N ASN A 345 -17.60 1.05 -0.51
CA ASN A 345 -18.90 0.57 -1.03
C ASN A 345 -18.80 -0.59 -2.04
N GLY A 346 -17.56 -1.02 -2.37
CA GLY A 346 -17.33 -2.13 -3.30
C GLY A 346 -17.72 -1.87 -4.77
N GLU A 347 -18.20 -0.68 -5.10
CA GLU A 347 -18.63 -0.35 -6.48
C GLU A 347 -17.49 0.21 -7.33
N TYR A 348 -16.50 0.83 -6.69
CA TYR A 348 -15.38 1.47 -7.38
C TYR A 348 -14.06 0.94 -6.89
N TYR A 349 -13.16 0.76 -7.82
CA TYR A 349 -11.77 0.42 -7.60
C TYR A 349 -10.88 1.55 -8.14
N CYS A 350 -9.92 1.97 -7.34
CA CYS A 350 -8.95 2.97 -7.75
C CYS A 350 -7.55 2.38 -7.74
N THR A 351 -6.77 2.75 -8.74
CA THR A 351 -5.36 2.35 -8.81
C THR A 351 -4.52 3.41 -9.50
N THR A 352 -3.21 3.33 -9.30
CA THR A 352 -2.27 4.24 -9.95
C THR A 352 -2.01 3.81 -11.38
N LEU A 353 -1.86 4.82 -12.23
CA LEU A 353 -1.37 4.68 -13.59
C LEU A 353 0.04 5.27 -13.66
N ILE A 354 0.83 4.77 -14.58
CA ILE A 354 2.16 5.29 -14.91
C ILE A 354 2.27 5.52 -16.41
N SER A 355 3.05 6.51 -16.78
CA SER A 355 3.56 6.64 -18.15
C SER A 355 5.05 6.38 -18.17
N TYR A 356 5.58 6.11 -19.35
CA TYR A 356 7.00 5.99 -19.58
C TYR A 356 7.41 6.94 -20.68
N ARG A 357 8.63 7.45 -20.60
CA ARG A 357 9.24 8.27 -21.64
C ARG A 357 10.68 7.83 -21.88
N GLN A 358 11.14 7.99 -23.08
CA GLN A 358 12.55 7.85 -23.40
C GLN A 358 13.31 9.02 -22.79
N SER A 359 14.47 8.78 -22.17
CA SER A 359 15.37 9.84 -21.70
C SER A 359 15.79 10.76 -22.87
N GLU A 360 16.18 11.99 -22.57
CA GLU A 360 16.59 12.96 -23.60
C GLU A 360 17.79 12.48 -24.43
N ASP A 361 18.71 11.74 -23.82
CA ASP A 361 19.86 11.14 -24.50
C ASP A 361 19.49 9.85 -25.26
N GLY A 362 18.27 9.36 -25.14
CA GLY A 362 17.78 8.13 -25.76
C GLY A 362 18.41 6.85 -25.24
N GLN A 363 19.08 6.88 -24.08
CA GLN A 363 19.80 5.73 -23.54
C GLN A 363 18.99 4.92 -22.55
N THR A 364 18.04 5.54 -21.85
CA THR A 364 17.24 4.89 -20.83
C THR A 364 15.75 5.16 -20.99
N VAL A 365 14.94 4.34 -20.37
CA VAL A 365 13.50 4.57 -20.21
C VAL A 365 13.26 5.11 -18.81
N GLU A 366 12.66 6.27 -18.72
CA GLU A 366 12.32 6.94 -17.49
C GLU A 366 10.83 6.79 -17.19
N ARG A 367 10.53 6.71 -15.90
CA ARG A 367 9.15 6.83 -15.45
C ARG A 367 8.68 8.28 -15.67
N GLY A 368 7.60 8.44 -16.41
CA GLY A 368 6.93 9.71 -16.63
C GLY A 368 5.95 10.06 -15.51
N ASN A 369 4.85 10.70 -15.89
CA ASN A 369 3.83 11.13 -14.95
C ASN A 369 3.06 9.92 -14.37
N ASN A 370 2.63 10.08 -13.12
CA ASN A 370 1.64 9.21 -12.52
C ASN A 370 0.24 9.83 -12.68
N ALA A 371 -0.76 8.96 -12.68
CA ALA A 371 -2.16 9.36 -12.59
C ALA A 371 -2.90 8.37 -11.71
N ILE A 372 -4.14 8.66 -11.39
CA ILE A 372 -5.03 7.74 -10.69
C ILE A 372 -6.22 7.46 -11.61
N VAL A 373 -6.61 6.21 -11.69
CA VAL A 373 -7.81 5.79 -12.40
C VAL A 373 -8.87 5.34 -11.42
N VAL A 374 -10.09 5.78 -11.64
CA VAL A 374 -11.30 5.34 -10.94
C VAL A 374 -12.07 4.43 -11.88
N ILE A 375 -12.31 3.20 -11.47
CA ILE A 375 -12.95 2.15 -12.28
C ILE A 375 -14.23 1.71 -11.58
N ASN A 376 -15.34 1.75 -12.28
CA ASN A 376 -16.56 1.11 -11.80
C ASN A 376 -16.47 -0.40 -12.00
N ILE A 377 -16.49 -1.15 -10.90
CA ILE A 377 -16.26 -2.62 -10.91
C ILE A 377 -17.35 -3.36 -11.68
N LYS A 378 -18.59 -2.85 -11.63
CA LYS A 378 -19.73 -3.51 -12.27
C LYS A 378 -19.72 -3.33 -13.80
N THR A 379 -19.44 -2.12 -14.27
CA THR A 379 -19.52 -1.77 -15.70
C THR A 379 -18.21 -1.82 -16.43
N GLY A 380 -17.08 -1.73 -15.71
CA GLY A 380 -15.75 -1.59 -16.30
C GLY A 380 -15.45 -0.19 -16.85
N SER A 381 -16.40 0.75 -16.74
CA SER A 381 -16.15 2.13 -17.14
C SER A 381 -15.13 2.78 -16.23
N TYR A 382 -14.26 3.61 -16.79
CA TYR A 382 -13.20 4.26 -16.03
C TYR A 382 -13.10 5.75 -16.34
N LYS A 383 -12.51 6.47 -15.41
CA LYS A 383 -12.09 7.88 -15.56
C LYS A 383 -10.71 8.04 -14.96
N ILE A 384 -9.85 8.82 -15.60
CA ILE A 384 -8.59 9.26 -15.02
C ILE A 384 -8.91 10.45 -14.11
N ALA A 385 -8.42 10.40 -12.88
CA ALA A 385 -8.70 11.44 -11.90
C ALA A 385 -8.01 12.75 -12.29
N ASP A 386 -8.77 13.84 -12.25
CA ASP A 386 -8.26 15.19 -12.33
C ASP A 386 -7.81 15.60 -10.93
N MET A 387 -6.53 15.87 -10.79
CA MET A 387 -5.88 16.17 -9.52
C MET A 387 -5.62 17.67 -9.47
N GLU A 388 -6.64 18.42 -9.04
CA GLU A 388 -6.57 19.89 -8.87
C GLU A 388 -5.57 20.34 -7.81
#